data_5a60126b9901356782a9f292c0f0b821
#
_entry.id   5a60126b9901356782a9f292c0f0b821
#
_cell.length_a   1.000
_cell.length_b   1.000
_cell.length_c   1.000
_cell.angle_alpha   90.00
_cell.angle_beta   90.00
_cell.angle_gamma   90.00
#
_symmetry.space_group_name_H-M   'P 1'
#
loop_
_entity.id
_entity.type
_entity.pdbx_description
1 polymer ?
#
loop_
_entity_poly.entity_id
_entity_poly.type
_entity_poly.pdbx_seq_one_letter_code
_entity_poly.pdbx_strand_id
1 'polypeptide(L)'
;MEHQLTIYNTLDRKKELFVPLHAPHVGMYVCGPTVYGDAHLGHARPSITFDVLFRYLTHLGYKVRYVRNITDVGHLEHDADDGEDKIAKKARLEELEPMEVVQYFLNRYHKAMEALNVLSPSIEPHASGHIIEQIQLVQKILDAGYAYESEGSVYFDVAKYNKDHHYGKLSGRNLDDVLNTTRDLDGQSEKRNPADFALWKKAQPEHIMRWPSPWSDGFPGWHAECTAMGRKYLGEHFDIHGGGMDLIFPHHECEIAQSVASQGDDMVHYWMHNNMITINGTKMGKSLGNFITLDEFFNGCLLYTSPSPRDS
;
A
#
# COMPACT_ATOMS: atom_id res chain seq x y z
N MET A 1 -3.92 -10.76 31.60
CA MET A 1 -5.13 -11.55 31.26
C MET A 1 -4.78 -12.40 30.06
N GLU A 2 -4.96 -13.72 30.15
CA GLU A 2 -4.86 -14.56 28.95
C GLU A 2 -6.10 -14.26 28.10
N HIS A 3 -5.88 -13.63 26.94
CA HIS A 3 -6.93 -13.46 25.95
C HIS A 3 -6.70 -14.47 24.82
N GLN A 4 -7.79 -14.88 24.18
CA GLN A 4 -7.75 -15.79 23.03
C GLN A 4 -8.08 -15.03 21.74
N LEU A 5 -7.41 -13.88 21.51
CA LEU A 5 -7.56 -13.18 20.24
C LEU A 5 -7.03 -14.07 19.12
N THR A 6 -7.90 -14.38 18.18
CA THR A 6 -7.52 -15.04 16.93
C THR A 6 -7.72 -14.07 15.77
N ILE A 7 -6.78 -14.04 14.85
CA ILE A 7 -6.85 -13.25 13.62
C ILE A 7 -6.75 -14.18 12.40
N TYR A 8 -7.37 -13.78 11.30
CA TYR A 8 -7.23 -14.50 10.05
C TYR A 8 -5.96 -14.03 9.34
N ASN A 9 -4.98 -14.93 9.20
CA ASN A 9 -3.76 -14.69 8.45
C ASN A 9 -3.98 -15.07 6.99
N THR A 10 -3.90 -14.10 6.08
CA THR A 10 -4.11 -14.32 4.66
C THR A 10 -3.03 -15.22 4.07
N LEU A 11 -1.80 -15.15 4.58
CA LEU A 11 -0.67 -15.96 4.11
C LEU A 11 -0.94 -17.45 4.33
N ASP A 12 -1.41 -17.81 5.52
CA ASP A 12 -1.69 -19.20 5.90
C ASP A 12 -3.15 -19.62 5.66
N ARG A 13 -4.01 -18.63 5.24
CA ARG A 13 -5.45 -18.84 4.94
C ARG A 13 -6.25 -19.47 6.07
N LYS A 14 -5.86 -19.19 7.31
CA LYS A 14 -6.51 -19.71 8.52
C LYS A 14 -6.58 -18.69 9.64
N LYS A 15 -7.45 -18.94 10.62
CA LYS A 15 -7.44 -18.21 11.88
C LYS A 15 -6.36 -18.77 12.79
N GLU A 16 -5.55 -17.89 13.36
CA GLU A 16 -4.44 -18.21 14.24
C GLU A 16 -4.56 -17.41 15.53
N LEU A 17 -4.08 -18.00 16.63
CA LEU A 17 -3.94 -17.27 17.89
C LEU A 17 -2.91 -16.15 17.68
N PHE A 18 -3.29 -14.94 18.06
CA PHE A 18 -2.38 -13.81 17.96
C PHE A 18 -1.33 -13.87 19.07
N VAL A 19 -0.08 -13.99 18.66
CA VAL A 19 1.09 -13.98 19.54
C VAL A 19 2.05 -12.90 19.02
N PRO A 20 2.23 -11.78 19.75
CA PRO A 20 3.13 -10.72 19.29
C PRO A 20 4.59 -11.15 19.38
N LEU A 21 5.41 -10.67 18.44
CA LEU A 21 6.84 -10.95 18.40
C LEU A 21 7.57 -10.44 19.66
N HIS A 22 7.15 -9.30 20.20
CA HIS A 22 7.81 -8.62 21.29
C HIS A 22 6.82 -8.07 22.34
N ALA A 23 6.04 -8.95 22.99
CA ALA A 23 5.08 -8.54 24.01
C ALA A 23 5.71 -7.62 25.08
N PRO A 24 5.08 -6.54 25.53
CA PRO A 24 3.71 -6.11 25.18
C PRO A 24 3.64 -5.23 23.91
N HIS A 25 4.72 -5.08 23.15
CA HIS A 25 4.77 -4.24 21.96
C HIS A 25 4.23 -4.99 20.74
N VAL A 26 3.45 -4.27 19.92
CA VAL A 26 2.90 -4.77 18.66
C VAL A 26 3.20 -3.75 17.55
N GLY A 27 3.85 -4.21 16.49
CA GLY A 27 4.07 -3.44 15.28
C GLY A 27 2.94 -3.69 14.27
N MET A 28 2.24 -2.64 13.84
CA MET A 28 1.18 -2.74 12.84
C MET A 28 1.41 -1.73 11.72
N TYR A 29 1.52 -2.20 10.49
CA TYR A 29 1.59 -1.39 9.28
C TYR A 29 0.33 -1.57 8.44
N VAL A 30 -0.26 -0.48 7.96
CA VAL A 30 -1.41 -0.54 7.06
C VAL A 30 -1.16 0.38 5.87
N CYS A 31 -1.36 -0.13 4.66
CA CYS A 31 -1.25 0.69 3.46
C CYS A 31 -2.24 1.84 3.49
N GLY A 32 -1.72 3.04 3.31
CA GLY A 32 -2.47 4.28 3.32
C GLY A 32 -2.94 4.73 1.93
N PRO A 33 -3.53 5.91 1.83
CA PRO A 33 -4.07 6.41 0.57
C PRO A 33 -2.99 7.00 -0.34
N THR A 34 -3.25 6.95 -1.66
CA THR A 34 -2.62 7.86 -2.61
C THR A 34 -3.44 9.16 -2.67
N VAL A 35 -2.81 10.28 -2.34
CA VAL A 35 -3.49 11.55 -2.07
C VAL A 35 -3.63 12.45 -3.31
N TYR A 36 -4.37 11.99 -4.32
CA TYR A 36 -4.68 12.74 -5.54
C TYR A 36 -6.16 13.03 -5.74
N GLY A 37 -7.02 12.64 -4.80
CA GLY A 37 -8.46 12.80 -4.88
C GLY A 37 -9.14 12.59 -3.51
N ASP A 38 -10.42 12.90 -3.47
CA ASP A 38 -11.20 12.77 -2.24
C ASP A 38 -11.28 11.33 -1.74
N ALA A 39 -11.31 11.19 -0.42
CA ALA A 39 -11.50 9.90 0.24
C ALA A 39 -12.89 9.33 -0.10
N HIS A 40 -12.98 8.03 -0.27
CA HIS A 40 -14.19 7.32 -0.63
C HIS A 40 -14.43 6.12 0.30
N LEU A 41 -15.58 5.46 0.16
CA LEU A 41 -15.94 4.30 1.00
C LEU A 41 -14.88 3.19 0.98
N GLY A 42 -14.14 3.04 -0.14
CA GLY A 42 -13.03 2.09 -0.25
C GLY A 42 -11.87 2.41 0.71
N HIS A 43 -11.62 3.70 0.99
CA HIS A 43 -10.64 4.11 2.01
C HIS A 43 -11.20 3.99 3.43
N ALA A 44 -12.49 4.24 3.63
CA ALA A 44 -13.13 4.13 4.94
C ALA A 44 -13.04 2.70 5.49
N ARG A 45 -13.26 1.70 4.65
CA ARG A 45 -13.31 0.30 5.09
C ARG A 45 -12.02 -0.19 5.75
N PRO A 46 -10.83 -0.13 5.13
CA PRO A 46 -9.59 -0.50 5.80
C PRO A 46 -9.32 0.38 7.01
N SER A 47 -9.55 1.69 6.91
CA SER A 47 -9.32 2.62 8.03
C SER A 47 -10.11 2.24 9.27
N ILE A 48 -11.42 1.95 9.14
CA ILE A 48 -12.28 1.51 10.25
C ILE A 48 -11.87 0.11 10.73
N THR A 49 -11.61 -0.83 9.82
CA THR A 49 -11.25 -2.21 10.17
C THR A 49 -9.99 -2.25 11.04
N PHE A 50 -8.95 -1.53 10.63
CA PHE A 50 -7.69 -1.51 11.36
C PHE A 50 -7.72 -0.58 12.59
N ASP A 51 -8.59 0.44 12.62
CA ASP A 51 -8.87 1.22 13.83
C ASP A 51 -9.52 0.35 14.92
N VAL A 52 -10.49 -0.48 14.57
CA VAL A 52 -11.09 -1.43 15.51
C VAL A 52 -10.03 -2.39 16.06
N LEU A 53 -9.15 -2.92 15.21
CA LEU A 53 -8.06 -3.77 15.66
C LEU A 53 -7.08 -3.02 16.56
N PHE A 54 -6.69 -1.82 16.20
CA PHE A 54 -5.78 -0.96 16.99
C PHE A 54 -6.35 -0.67 18.38
N ARG A 55 -7.64 -0.28 18.45
CA ARG A 55 -8.33 -0.05 19.73
C ARG A 55 -8.42 -1.33 20.56
N TYR A 56 -8.74 -2.46 19.93
CA TYR A 56 -8.89 -3.72 20.64
C TYR A 56 -7.56 -4.24 21.18
N LEU A 57 -6.49 -4.20 20.41
CA LEU A 57 -5.15 -4.55 20.89
C LEU A 57 -4.72 -3.64 22.07
N THR A 58 -5.01 -2.34 21.97
CA THR A 58 -4.74 -1.39 23.06
C THR A 58 -5.57 -1.72 24.31
N HIS A 59 -6.85 -2.08 24.14
CA HIS A 59 -7.74 -2.52 25.23
C HIS A 59 -7.22 -3.77 25.92
N LEU A 60 -6.62 -4.71 25.18
CA LEU A 60 -5.98 -5.90 25.71
C LEU A 60 -4.66 -5.61 26.44
N GLY A 61 -4.20 -4.36 26.47
CA GLY A 61 -3.01 -3.93 27.19
C GLY A 61 -1.73 -3.93 26.34
N TYR A 62 -1.82 -4.15 25.04
CA TYR A 62 -0.67 -4.03 24.14
C TYR A 62 -0.29 -2.58 23.88
N LYS A 63 1.00 -2.34 23.67
CA LYS A 63 1.57 -1.07 23.21
C LYS A 63 1.74 -1.12 21.70
N VAL A 64 0.73 -0.66 20.98
CA VAL A 64 0.70 -0.75 19.51
C VAL A 64 1.39 0.45 18.89
N ARG A 65 2.41 0.20 18.05
CA ARG A 65 2.94 1.19 17.12
C ARG A 65 2.25 0.97 15.76
N TYR A 66 1.30 1.85 15.47
CA TYR A 66 0.53 1.82 14.24
C TYR A 66 1.14 2.78 13.23
N VAL A 67 1.58 2.26 12.09
CA VAL A 67 2.12 3.02 10.96
C VAL A 67 1.15 2.92 9.78
N ARG A 68 0.81 4.06 9.18
CA ARG A 68 0.02 4.14 7.95
C ARG A 68 0.66 5.16 7.04
N ASN A 69 1.12 4.74 5.87
CA ASN A 69 1.82 5.64 4.96
C ASN A 69 0.88 6.57 4.19
N ILE A 70 1.48 7.60 3.62
CA ILE A 70 0.89 8.44 2.58
C ILE A 70 1.71 8.22 1.30
N THR A 71 1.04 7.73 0.27
CA THR A 71 1.64 7.64 -1.08
C THR A 71 1.46 8.97 -1.76
N ASP A 72 2.54 9.73 -1.84
CA ASP A 72 2.61 11.07 -2.42
C ASP A 72 3.56 11.16 -3.63
N VAL A 73 4.08 10.02 -4.10
CA VAL A 73 4.93 9.88 -5.30
C VAL A 73 4.93 8.44 -5.80
N GLY A 74 5.24 8.24 -7.07
CA GLY A 74 5.56 6.91 -7.62
C GLY A 74 4.37 6.01 -7.92
N HIS A 75 3.14 6.48 -7.74
CA HIS A 75 1.95 5.71 -8.08
C HIS A 75 1.43 6.13 -9.46
N LEU A 76 1.82 5.37 -10.47
CA LEU A 76 1.49 5.65 -11.86
C LEU A 76 0.05 5.25 -12.22
N GLU A 77 -0.42 5.76 -13.35
CA GLU A 77 -1.74 5.43 -13.87
C GLU A 77 -1.90 3.92 -14.12
N HIS A 78 -3.11 3.43 -13.98
CA HIS A 78 -3.49 2.01 -14.17
C HIS A 78 -2.76 1.01 -13.28
N ASP A 79 -2.09 1.49 -12.19
CA ASP A 79 -1.24 0.67 -11.30
C ASP A 79 -0.15 -0.08 -12.09
N ALA A 80 0.34 0.57 -13.16
CA ALA A 80 1.37 0.08 -14.07
C ALA A 80 2.76 0.66 -13.70
N ASP A 81 3.79 0.13 -14.35
CA ASP A 81 5.16 0.65 -14.22
C ASP A 81 5.50 1.73 -15.27
N ASP A 82 4.50 2.16 -16.03
CA ASP A 82 4.64 3.21 -17.04
C ASP A 82 3.42 4.12 -17.04
N GLY A 83 3.57 5.33 -17.58
CA GLY A 83 2.53 6.35 -17.57
C GLY A 83 2.85 7.53 -16.66
N GLU A 84 1.93 8.46 -16.54
CA GLU A 84 2.08 9.66 -15.71
C GLU A 84 1.76 9.34 -14.23
N ASP A 85 2.52 9.89 -13.30
CA ASP A 85 2.19 9.84 -11.87
C ASP A 85 0.82 10.49 -11.61
N LYS A 86 -0.04 9.83 -10.82
CA LYS A 86 -1.43 10.27 -10.57
C LYS A 86 -1.50 11.68 -9.96
N ILE A 87 -0.54 12.03 -9.09
CA ILE A 87 -0.48 13.34 -8.44
C ILE A 87 0.05 14.39 -9.42
N ALA A 88 1.11 14.07 -10.16
CA ALA A 88 1.69 14.97 -11.16
C ALA A 88 0.67 15.29 -12.27
N LYS A 89 -0.07 14.29 -12.75
CA LYS A 89 -1.16 14.49 -13.71
C LYS A 89 -2.23 15.42 -13.17
N LYS A 90 -2.68 15.21 -11.94
CA LYS A 90 -3.69 16.05 -11.29
C LYS A 90 -3.19 17.50 -11.17
N ALA A 91 -1.96 17.68 -10.71
CA ALA A 91 -1.32 18.98 -10.58
C ALA A 91 -1.25 19.72 -11.92
N ARG A 92 -0.78 19.04 -12.98
CA ARG A 92 -0.71 19.61 -14.33
C ARG A 92 -2.09 20.03 -14.87
N LEU A 93 -3.12 19.21 -14.66
CA LEU A 93 -4.48 19.51 -15.13
C LEU A 93 -5.12 20.70 -14.38
N GLU A 94 -4.71 20.97 -13.16
CA GLU A 94 -5.24 22.05 -12.31
C GLU A 94 -4.27 23.24 -12.20
N GLU A 95 -3.14 23.21 -12.95
CA GLU A 95 -2.11 24.25 -12.93
C GLU A 95 -1.53 24.51 -11.52
N LEU A 96 -1.34 23.41 -10.75
CA LEU A 96 -0.81 23.40 -9.37
C LEU A 96 0.56 22.71 -9.31
N GLU A 97 1.28 22.90 -8.21
CA GLU A 97 2.43 22.08 -7.87
C GLU A 97 1.96 20.72 -7.27
N PRO A 98 2.66 19.59 -7.53
CA PRO A 98 2.28 18.29 -6.97
C PRO A 98 2.05 18.30 -5.46
N MET A 99 2.88 19.01 -4.70
CA MET A 99 2.76 19.09 -3.24
C MET A 99 1.57 19.93 -2.78
N GLU A 100 1.04 20.86 -3.60
CA GLU A 100 -0.23 21.53 -3.30
C GLU A 100 -1.39 20.55 -3.40
N VAL A 101 -1.40 19.70 -4.43
CA VAL A 101 -2.38 18.61 -4.59
C VAL A 101 -2.34 17.67 -3.39
N VAL A 102 -1.13 17.20 -3.02
CA VAL A 102 -0.92 16.34 -1.85
C VAL A 102 -1.49 16.99 -0.59
N GLN A 103 -1.08 18.22 -0.29
CA GLN A 103 -1.51 18.94 0.93
C GLN A 103 -3.04 19.12 0.99
N TYR A 104 -3.65 19.48 -0.15
CA TYR A 104 -5.09 19.68 -0.25
C TYR A 104 -5.87 18.39 0.05
N PHE A 105 -5.55 17.30 -0.65
CA PHE A 105 -6.30 16.04 -0.49
C PHE A 105 -5.95 15.31 0.80
N LEU A 106 -4.73 15.43 1.31
CA LEU A 106 -4.36 14.88 2.62
C LEU A 106 -5.18 15.52 3.75
N ASN A 107 -5.31 16.84 3.74
CA ASN A 107 -6.15 17.55 4.74
C ASN A 107 -7.62 17.11 4.68
N ARG A 108 -8.15 16.90 3.48
CA ARG A 108 -9.52 16.37 3.30
C ARG A 108 -9.64 14.92 3.77
N TYR A 109 -8.63 14.11 3.48
CA TYR A 109 -8.56 12.73 3.98
C TYR A 109 -8.58 12.68 5.51
N HIS A 110 -7.76 13.48 6.19
CA HIS A 110 -7.73 13.53 7.65
C HIS A 110 -9.09 13.97 8.23
N LYS A 111 -9.73 15.00 7.67
CA LYS A 111 -11.07 15.42 8.08
C LYS A 111 -12.12 14.32 7.92
N ALA A 112 -12.05 13.57 6.82
CA ALA A 112 -12.94 12.45 6.58
C ALA A 112 -12.71 11.31 7.59
N MET A 113 -11.45 11.00 7.95
CA MET A 113 -11.12 10.00 8.97
C MET A 113 -11.58 10.43 10.37
N GLU A 114 -11.43 11.71 10.70
CA GLU A 114 -11.96 12.29 11.95
C GLU A 114 -13.49 12.17 12.02
N ALA A 115 -14.19 12.51 10.94
CA ALA A 115 -15.65 12.36 10.86
C ALA A 115 -16.13 10.90 11.01
N LEU A 116 -15.31 9.92 10.62
CA LEU A 116 -15.53 8.49 10.86
C LEU A 116 -15.13 8.02 12.26
N ASN A 117 -14.63 8.92 13.12
CA ASN A 117 -14.07 8.60 14.45
C ASN A 117 -12.92 7.59 14.41
N VAL A 118 -12.15 7.58 13.31
CA VAL A 118 -10.93 6.76 13.16
C VAL A 118 -9.77 7.47 13.87
N LEU A 119 -9.06 6.75 14.72
CA LEU A 119 -7.87 7.28 15.40
C LEU A 119 -6.72 7.50 14.40
N SER A 120 -5.96 8.55 14.64
CA SER A 120 -4.71 8.76 13.91
C SER A 120 -3.71 7.62 14.18
N PRO A 121 -2.92 7.21 13.18
CA PRO A 121 -1.81 6.28 13.41
C PRO A 121 -0.75 6.90 14.32
N SER A 122 0.11 6.08 14.91
CA SER A 122 1.26 6.56 15.69
C SER A 122 2.26 7.33 14.83
N ILE A 123 2.43 6.88 13.58
CA ILE A 123 3.34 7.48 12.59
C ILE A 123 2.65 7.42 11.22
N GLU A 124 2.65 8.53 10.50
CA GLU A 124 2.11 8.64 9.14
C GLU A 124 3.21 9.12 8.19
N PRO A 125 4.09 8.20 7.71
CA PRO A 125 5.22 8.56 6.87
C PRO A 125 4.79 8.80 5.43
N HIS A 126 5.45 9.74 4.77
CA HIS A 126 5.29 10.03 3.35
C HIS A 126 6.32 9.29 2.50
N ALA A 127 5.93 8.75 1.36
CA ALA A 127 6.83 8.06 0.44
C ALA A 127 7.95 9.00 -0.05
N SER A 128 7.63 10.25 -0.39
CA SER A 128 8.61 11.28 -0.81
C SER A 128 9.62 11.65 0.28
N GLY A 129 9.25 11.49 1.55
CA GLY A 129 10.15 11.70 2.70
C GLY A 129 11.09 10.53 2.98
N HIS A 130 10.99 9.42 2.24
CA HIS A 130 11.72 8.18 2.49
C HIS A 130 12.48 7.66 1.27
N ILE A 131 12.87 8.56 0.38
CA ILE A 131 13.60 8.23 -0.86
C ILE A 131 14.93 7.53 -0.56
N ILE A 132 15.65 7.96 0.47
CA ILE A 132 16.95 7.37 0.85
C ILE A 132 16.76 5.90 1.25
N GLU A 133 15.76 5.61 2.08
CA GLU A 133 15.46 4.25 2.54
C GLU A 133 15.02 3.35 1.37
N GLN A 134 14.27 3.89 0.42
CA GLN A 134 13.85 3.16 -0.77
C GLN A 134 15.05 2.87 -1.69
N ILE A 135 15.94 3.83 -1.93
CA ILE A 135 17.20 3.62 -2.68
C ILE A 135 18.05 2.54 -2.01
N GLN A 136 18.17 2.57 -0.67
CA GLN A 136 18.92 1.56 0.07
C GLN A 136 18.30 0.16 -0.04
N LEU A 137 16.97 0.07 -0.04
CA LEU A 137 16.26 -1.18 -0.26
C LEU A 137 16.54 -1.74 -1.66
N VAL A 138 16.40 -0.89 -2.68
CA VAL A 138 16.66 -1.28 -4.09
C VAL A 138 18.11 -1.76 -4.26
N GLN A 139 19.08 -1.07 -3.66
CA GLN A 139 20.48 -1.47 -3.72
C GLN A 139 20.69 -2.85 -3.08
N LYS A 140 20.08 -3.13 -1.92
CA LYS A 140 20.17 -4.45 -1.28
C LYS A 140 19.60 -5.57 -2.17
N ILE A 141 18.51 -5.31 -2.87
CA ILE A 141 17.89 -6.28 -3.79
C ILE A 141 18.79 -6.51 -5.01
N LEU A 142 19.43 -5.44 -5.53
CA LEU A 142 20.43 -5.54 -6.61
C LEU A 142 21.65 -6.35 -6.17
N ASP A 143 22.20 -6.08 -5.00
CA ASP A 143 23.37 -6.77 -4.44
C ASP A 143 23.08 -8.26 -4.19
N ALA A 144 21.85 -8.58 -3.79
CA ALA A 144 21.37 -9.97 -3.67
C ALA A 144 21.13 -10.64 -5.05
N GLY A 145 21.15 -9.86 -6.12
CA GLY A 145 21.04 -10.32 -7.50
C GLY A 145 19.61 -10.63 -7.95
N TYR A 146 18.58 -10.14 -7.24
CA TYR A 146 17.17 -10.28 -7.64
C TYR A 146 16.60 -9.05 -8.35
N ALA A 147 17.46 -8.11 -8.73
CA ALA A 147 17.10 -6.97 -9.56
C ALA A 147 18.13 -6.72 -10.65
N TYR A 148 17.78 -5.92 -11.64
CA TYR A 148 18.65 -5.50 -12.72
C TYR A 148 18.35 -4.07 -13.17
N GLU A 149 19.36 -3.40 -13.70
CA GLU A 149 19.21 -2.11 -14.36
C GLU A 149 18.84 -2.26 -15.83
N SER A 150 17.96 -1.39 -16.30
CA SER A 150 17.59 -1.26 -17.71
C SER A 150 17.26 0.20 -18.02
N GLU A 151 17.94 0.79 -19.00
CA GLU A 151 17.73 2.18 -19.48
C GLU A 151 17.75 3.26 -18.37
N GLY A 152 18.38 2.97 -17.22
CA GLY A 152 18.44 3.83 -16.03
C GLY A 152 17.28 3.63 -15.05
N SER A 153 16.40 2.70 -15.30
CA SER A 153 15.42 2.16 -14.36
C SER A 153 15.95 0.89 -13.71
N VAL A 154 15.38 0.49 -12.56
CA VAL A 154 15.71 -0.77 -11.88
C VAL A 154 14.44 -1.61 -11.73
N TYR A 155 14.51 -2.85 -12.14
CA TYR A 155 13.41 -3.82 -12.10
C TYR A 155 13.75 -5.01 -11.23
N PHE A 156 12.74 -5.53 -10.52
CA PHE A 156 12.81 -6.79 -9.80
C PHE A 156 12.70 -7.95 -10.79
N ASP A 157 13.62 -8.92 -10.72
CA ASP A 157 13.66 -10.11 -11.58
C ASP A 157 12.79 -11.21 -10.97
N VAL A 158 11.50 -11.19 -11.29
CA VAL A 158 10.52 -12.16 -10.77
C VAL A 158 10.84 -13.58 -11.19
N ALA A 159 11.31 -13.78 -12.42
CA ALA A 159 11.64 -15.10 -12.92
C ALA A 159 12.82 -15.71 -12.16
N LYS A 160 13.84 -14.94 -11.84
CA LYS A 160 14.98 -15.38 -11.03
C LYS A 160 14.56 -15.66 -9.60
N TYR A 161 13.82 -14.72 -8.97
CA TYR A 161 13.31 -14.90 -7.62
C TYR A 161 12.47 -16.17 -7.48
N ASN A 162 11.59 -16.45 -8.44
CA ASN A 162 10.72 -17.63 -8.41
C ASN A 162 11.45 -18.98 -8.55
N LYS A 163 12.72 -19.00 -8.99
CA LYS A 163 13.55 -20.21 -8.99
C LYS A 163 14.02 -20.60 -7.59
N ASP A 164 14.32 -19.60 -6.76
CA ASP A 164 14.89 -19.79 -5.42
C ASP A 164 13.80 -19.70 -4.34
N HIS A 165 12.73 -18.95 -4.61
CA HIS A 165 11.62 -18.66 -3.73
C HIS A 165 10.29 -18.85 -4.48
N HIS A 166 9.18 -18.81 -3.77
CA HIS A 166 7.86 -18.90 -4.38
C HIS A 166 7.22 -17.49 -4.51
N TYR A 167 7.18 -16.96 -5.75
CA TYR A 167 6.40 -15.75 -6.04
C TYR A 167 4.93 -16.11 -6.23
N GLY A 168 4.03 -15.41 -5.56
CA GLY A 168 2.61 -15.76 -5.49
C GLY A 168 2.20 -16.48 -4.20
N LYS A 169 3.08 -16.51 -3.19
CA LYS A 169 2.84 -17.16 -1.90
C LYS A 169 1.60 -16.62 -1.19
N LEU A 170 1.41 -15.30 -1.18
CA LEU A 170 0.28 -14.64 -0.54
C LEU A 170 -0.99 -14.75 -1.38
N SER A 171 -0.89 -14.46 -2.66
CA SER A 171 -2.04 -14.43 -3.59
C SER A 171 -2.52 -15.83 -3.99
N GLY A 172 -1.65 -16.82 -3.90
CA GLY A 172 -1.90 -18.18 -4.39
C GLY A 172 -1.82 -18.32 -5.91
N ARG A 173 -1.25 -17.29 -6.57
CA ARG A 173 -1.01 -17.33 -8.02
C ARG A 173 0.31 -18.02 -8.32
N ASN A 174 0.37 -18.74 -9.42
CA ASN A 174 1.64 -19.21 -9.97
C ASN A 174 2.17 -18.20 -11.01
N LEU A 175 3.44 -18.31 -11.38
CA LEU A 175 4.06 -17.40 -12.34
C LEU A 175 3.37 -17.43 -13.72
N ASP A 176 2.88 -18.58 -14.16
CA ASP A 176 2.17 -18.70 -15.43
C ASP A 176 0.84 -17.94 -15.39
N ASP A 177 0.13 -17.98 -14.27
CA ASP A 177 -1.09 -17.17 -14.09
C ASP A 177 -0.78 -15.67 -14.13
N VAL A 178 0.34 -15.25 -13.55
CA VAL A 178 0.81 -13.86 -13.58
C VAL A 178 1.11 -13.44 -15.01
N LEU A 179 1.86 -14.24 -15.76
CA LEU A 179 2.22 -13.97 -17.15
C LEU A 179 0.98 -13.90 -18.05
N ASN A 180 0.00 -14.77 -17.84
CA ASN A 180 -1.24 -14.80 -18.63
C ASN A 180 -2.18 -13.63 -18.31
N THR A 181 -2.05 -13.03 -17.13
CA THR A 181 -2.89 -11.88 -16.70
C THR A 181 -2.22 -10.54 -16.96
N THR A 182 -0.92 -10.52 -17.24
CA THR A 182 -0.19 -9.30 -17.59
C THR A 182 -0.64 -8.86 -18.98
N ARG A 183 -1.36 -7.73 -19.05
CA ARG A 183 -1.77 -7.11 -20.32
C ARG A 183 -0.52 -6.60 -21.04
N ASP A 184 -0.58 -6.51 -22.37
CA ASP A 184 0.39 -5.74 -23.16
C ASP A 184 0.26 -4.27 -22.76
N LEU A 185 1.02 -3.85 -21.75
CA LEU A 185 1.11 -2.47 -21.29
C LEU A 185 2.33 -1.84 -21.96
N ASP A 186 2.22 -0.56 -22.31
CA ASP A 186 3.35 0.25 -22.78
C ASP A 186 4.46 0.24 -21.70
N GLY A 187 5.74 0.31 -22.13
CA GLY A 187 6.89 0.26 -21.21
C GLY A 187 7.50 -1.13 -20.99
N GLN A 188 6.95 -2.18 -21.61
CA GLN A 188 7.49 -3.55 -21.49
C GLN A 188 8.85 -3.74 -22.21
N SER A 189 9.26 -2.80 -23.08
CA SER A 189 10.55 -2.90 -23.79
C SER A 189 11.77 -2.86 -22.85
N GLU A 190 11.65 -2.26 -21.68
CA GLU A 190 12.73 -2.18 -20.68
C GLU A 190 12.80 -3.44 -19.79
N LYS A 191 11.72 -4.22 -19.69
CA LYS A 191 11.63 -5.40 -18.85
C LYS A 191 12.15 -6.66 -19.55
N ARG A 192 12.83 -7.52 -18.79
CA ARG A 192 13.24 -8.86 -19.26
C ARG A 192 12.06 -9.83 -19.33
N ASN A 193 11.09 -9.64 -18.41
CA ASN A 193 9.90 -10.46 -18.30
C ASN A 193 8.69 -9.58 -17.97
N PRO A 194 7.51 -9.80 -18.55
CA PRO A 194 6.30 -9.03 -18.25
C PRO A 194 5.89 -9.03 -16.78
N ALA A 195 6.26 -10.06 -16.01
CA ALA A 195 5.98 -10.14 -14.57
C ALA A 195 6.91 -9.29 -13.71
N ASP A 196 8.03 -8.80 -14.26
CA ASP A 196 8.97 -7.96 -13.53
C ASP A 196 8.30 -6.62 -13.17
N PHE A 197 8.63 -6.05 -12.03
CA PHE A 197 8.06 -4.80 -11.56
C PHE A 197 9.14 -3.78 -11.22
N ALA A 198 8.79 -2.50 -11.37
CA ALA A 198 9.73 -1.42 -11.12
C ALA A 198 10.05 -1.27 -9.63
N LEU A 199 11.34 -1.13 -9.32
CA LEU A 199 11.85 -0.73 -8.02
C LEU A 199 12.29 0.74 -8.03
N TRP A 200 12.83 1.20 -9.17
CA TRP A 200 13.19 2.58 -9.45
C TRP A 200 12.88 2.90 -10.91
N LYS A 201 12.17 3.97 -11.17
CA LYS A 201 11.89 4.43 -12.54
C LYS A 201 12.72 5.68 -12.85
N LYS A 202 13.40 5.67 -14.00
CA LYS A 202 14.02 6.86 -14.57
C LYS A 202 12.94 7.88 -14.90
N ALA A 203 13.12 9.11 -14.44
CA ALA A 203 12.22 10.20 -14.72
C ALA A 203 12.35 10.67 -16.17
N GLN A 204 11.20 10.95 -16.80
CA GLN A 204 11.16 11.71 -18.05
C GLN A 204 11.35 13.21 -17.75
N PRO A 205 11.73 14.03 -18.75
CA PRO A 205 11.98 15.46 -18.53
C PRO A 205 10.82 16.22 -17.87
N GLU A 206 9.59 15.82 -18.13
CA GLU A 206 8.36 16.40 -17.61
C GLU A 206 8.03 16.00 -16.15
N HIS A 207 8.67 14.96 -15.61
CA HIS A 207 8.47 14.56 -14.23
C HIS A 207 9.12 15.58 -13.28
N ILE A 208 8.28 16.31 -12.55
CA ILE A 208 8.72 17.30 -11.55
C ILE A 208 9.25 16.59 -10.30
N MET A 209 8.53 15.56 -9.84
CA MET A 209 8.90 14.79 -8.64
C MET A 209 9.91 13.71 -9.03
N ARG A 210 11.18 14.05 -8.90
CA ARG A 210 12.32 13.17 -9.18
C ARG A 210 13.47 13.47 -8.25
N TRP A 211 14.25 12.46 -7.95
CA TRP A 211 15.41 12.55 -7.06
C TRP A 211 16.62 11.88 -7.70
N PRO A 212 17.83 12.37 -7.39
CA PRO A 212 19.04 11.70 -7.82
C PRO A 212 19.18 10.32 -7.15
N SER A 213 19.62 9.34 -7.92
CA SER A 213 19.93 7.99 -7.45
C SER A 213 21.21 7.48 -8.13
N PRO A 214 21.78 6.35 -7.68
CA PRO A 214 22.93 5.73 -8.34
C PRO A 214 22.68 5.36 -9.81
N TRP A 215 21.41 5.17 -10.21
CA TRP A 215 21.02 4.66 -11.54
C TRP A 215 20.59 5.78 -12.49
N SER A 216 19.84 6.72 -11.98
CA SER A 216 19.35 7.90 -12.73
C SER A 216 18.64 8.88 -11.82
N ASP A 217 18.38 10.10 -12.32
CA ASP A 217 17.32 10.93 -11.76
C ASP A 217 15.98 10.24 -12.02
N GLY A 218 15.22 10.01 -10.94
CA GLY A 218 14.00 9.22 -11.02
C GLY A 218 13.18 9.22 -9.75
N PHE A 219 12.34 8.22 -9.61
CA PHE A 219 11.45 8.04 -8.48
C PHE A 219 11.28 6.54 -8.15
N PRO A 220 10.93 6.20 -6.90
CA PRO A 220 10.75 4.80 -6.52
C PRO A 220 9.51 4.19 -7.17
N GLY A 221 9.56 2.91 -7.45
CA GLY A 221 8.38 2.11 -7.79
C GLY A 221 7.43 2.01 -6.59
N TRP A 222 6.13 2.04 -6.86
CA TRP A 222 5.07 2.05 -5.83
C TRP A 222 5.20 0.95 -4.77
N HIS A 223 5.69 -0.24 -5.15
CA HIS A 223 5.80 -1.37 -4.23
C HIS A 223 6.97 -1.27 -3.23
N ALA A 224 7.95 -0.38 -3.46
CA ALA A 224 9.12 -0.24 -2.60
C ALA A 224 8.86 0.59 -1.33
N GLU A 225 7.85 1.46 -1.35
CA GLU A 225 7.59 2.42 -0.27
C GLU A 225 7.21 1.74 1.05
N CYS A 226 6.23 0.83 1.03
CA CYS A 226 5.73 0.17 2.24
C CYS A 226 6.79 -0.76 2.85
N THR A 227 7.56 -1.49 2.04
CA THR A 227 8.68 -2.30 2.50
C THR A 227 9.74 -1.45 3.21
N ALA A 228 10.14 -0.33 2.60
CA ALA A 228 11.16 0.56 3.16
C ALA A 228 10.69 1.25 4.45
N MET A 229 9.48 1.80 4.44
CA MET A 229 8.91 2.51 5.60
C MET A 229 8.52 1.56 6.73
N GLY A 230 7.99 0.37 6.41
CA GLY A 230 7.70 -0.67 7.39
C GLY A 230 8.96 -1.08 8.16
N ARG A 231 10.02 -1.39 7.43
CA ARG A 231 11.32 -1.70 8.03
C ARG A 231 11.88 -0.57 8.89
N LYS A 232 11.79 0.67 8.43
CA LYS A 232 12.31 1.83 9.16
C LYS A 232 11.64 2.03 10.50
N TYR A 233 10.32 1.89 10.58
CA TYR A 233 9.56 2.25 11.78
C TYR A 233 9.20 1.07 12.68
N LEU A 234 9.13 -0.14 12.13
CA LEU A 234 8.72 -1.34 12.85
C LEU A 234 9.86 -2.37 13.01
N GLY A 235 10.96 -2.21 12.27
CA GLY A 235 12.11 -3.11 12.30
C GLY A 235 12.10 -4.14 11.17
N GLU A 236 13.06 -5.04 11.20
CA GLU A 236 13.21 -6.09 10.17
C GLU A 236 12.04 -7.07 10.18
N HIS A 237 11.42 -7.28 11.35
CA HIS A 237 10.23 -8.09 11.52
C HIS A 237 9.20 -7.35 12.37
N PHE A 238 7.93 -7.42 11.98
CA PHE A 238 6.83 -6.85 12.73
C PHE A 238 5.56 -7.72 12.66
N ASP A 239 4.60 -7.44 13.54
CA ASP A 239 3.50 -8.35 13.79
C ASP A 239 2.47 -8.36 12.66
N ILE A 240 1.93 -7.21 12.27
CA ILE A 240 0.75 -7.13 11.40
C ILE A 240 0.99 -6.21 10.23
N HIS A 241 0.73 -6.69 9.01
CA HIS A 241 0.59 -5.85 7.82
C HIS A 241 -0.81 -6.00 7.22
N GLY A 242 -1.44 -4.88 6.89
CA GLY A 242 -2.82 -4.87 6.45
C GLY A 242 -3.14 -3.92 5.31
N GLY A 243 -4.26 -4.22 4.64
CA GLY A 243 -4.81 -3.42 3.56
C GLY A 243 -6.09 -3.99 2.97
N GLY A 244 -6.53 -3.48 1.84
CA GLY A 244 -7.62 -4.06 1.07
C GLY A 244 -7.22 -5.35 0.35
N MET A 245 -8.17 -6.21 0.04
CA MET A 245 -7.91 -7.44 -0.74
C MET A 245 -7.36 -7.17 -2.15
N ASP A 246 -7.57 -5.98 -2.68
CA ASP A 246 -7.00 -5.53 -3.96
C ASP A 246 -5.49 -5.35 -3.89
N LEU A 247 -4.92 -5.14 -2.69
CA LEU A 247 -3.48 -5.04 -2.47
C LEU A 247 -2.78 -6.39 -2.36
N ILE A 248 -3.52 -7.51 -2.14
CA ILE A 248 -2.91 -8.84 -2.06
C ILE A 248 -2.00 -9.08 -3.27
N PHE A 249 -2.49 -8.71 -4.46
CA PHE A 249 -1.73 -8.79 -5.70
C PHE A 249 -2.01 -7.57 -6.59
N PRO A 250 -0.98 -6.89 -7.09
CA PRO A 250 0.44 -7.23 -6.97
C PRO A 250 1.15 -6.69 -5.71
N HIS A 251 0.62 -5.68 -5.02
CA HIS A 251 1.36 -4.83 -4.09
C HIS A 251 2.01 -5.60 -2.93
N HIS A 252 1.24 -6.30 -2.09
CA HIS A 252 1.77 -7.04 -0.94
C HIS A 252 2.60 -8.27 -1.35
N GLU A 253 2.28 -8.91 -2.48
CA GLU A 253 3.13 -9.96 -3.04
C GLU A 253 4.52 -9.44 -3.42
N CYS A 254 4.57 -8.23 -4.02
CA CYS A 254 5.84 -7.56 -4.33
C CYS A 254 6.61 -7.17 -3.07
N GLU A 255 5.92 -6.75 -1.99
CA GLU A 255 6.57 -6.45 -0.71
C GLU A 255 7.21 -7.69 -0.08
N ILE A 256 6.52 -8.84 -0.10
CA ILE A 256 7.10 -10.11 0.35
C ILE A 256 8.35 -10.42 -0.46
N ALA A 257 8.27 -10.32 -1.79
CA ALA A 257 9.41 -10.59 -2.67
C ALA A 257 10.60 -9.67 -2.38
N GLN A 258 10.34 -8.37 -2.18
CA GLN A 258 11.38 -7.38 -1.81
C GLN A 258 12.00 -7.68 -0.44
N SER A 259 11.17 -8.04 0.55
CA SER A 259 11.62 -8.39 1.89
C SER A 259 12.54 -9.61 1.84
N VAL A 260 12.06 -10.70 1.27
CA VAL A 260 12.84 -11.94 1.15
C VAL A 260 14.12 -11.72 0.34
N ALA A 261 14.06 -10.99 -0.78
CA ALA A 261 15.24 -10.71 -1.60
C ALA A 261 16.29 -9.86 -0.88
N SER A 262 15.89 -8.94 0.00
CA SER A 262 16.80 -7.97 0.64
C SER A 262 17.30 -8.40 2.02
N GLN A 263 16.65 -9.36 2.70
CA GLN A 263 17.03 -9.81 4.05
C GLN A 263 16.95 -11.33 4.27
N GLY A 264 16.41 -12.08 3.31
CA GLY A 264 16.36 -13.56 3.35
C GLY A 264 15.03 -14.14 3.82
N ASP A 265 14.13 -13.33 4.41
CA ASP A 265 12.84 -13.77 4.91
C ASP A 265 11.75 -12.69 4.85
N ASP A 266 10.50 -13.08 5.12
CA ASP A 266 9.37 -12.14 5.18
C ASP A 266 9.45 -11.28 6.45
N MET A 267 9.22 -9.99 6.31
CA MET A 267 9.20 -9.05 7.43
C MET A 267 7.91 -9.12 8.26
N VAL A 268 6.86 -9.77 7.76
CA VAL A 268 5.51 -9.72 8.36
C VAL A 268 5.09 -11.07 8.91
N HIS A 269 4.61 -11.09 10.16
CA HIS A 269 4.09 -12.29 10.79
C HIS A 269 2.64 -12.59 10.41
N TYR A 270 1.77 -11.56 10.40
CA TYR A 270 0.35 -11.71 10.07
C TYR A 270 -0.06 -10.76 8.95
N TRP A 271 -0.43 -11.32 7.80
CA TRP A 271 -1.02 -10.59 6.69
C TRP A 271 -2.54 -10.53 6.83
N MET A 272 -3.10 -9.33 6.92
CA MET A 272 -4.53 -9.13 7.15
C MET A 272 -5.16 -8.29 6.04
N HIS A 273 -6.27 -8.77 5.48
CA HIS A 273 -6.96 -8.07 4.41
C HIS A 273 -8.46 -7.94 4.67
N ASN A 274 -8.97 -6.74 4.47
CA ASN A 274 -10.40 -6.51 4.46
C ASN A 274 -10.95 -6.64 3.04
N ASN A 275 -12.20 -7.14 2.93
CA ASN A 275 -12.86 -7.31 1.65
C ASN A 275 -13.15 -5.95 0.98
N MET A 276 -13.30 -5.97 -0.35
CA MET A 276 -13.70 -4.79 -1.12
C MET A 276 -15.16 -4.41 -0.85
N ILE A 277 -15.50 -3.14 -1.08
CA ILE A 277 -16.88 -2.67 -1.08
C ILE A 277 -17.52 -2.97 -2.43
N THR A 278 -18.73 -3.49 -2.39
CA THR A 278 -19.58 -3.67 -3.56
C THR A 278 -20.83 -2.82 -3.44
N ILE A 279 -21.30 -2.27 -4.56
CA ILE A 279 -22.57 -1.56 -4.68
C ILE A 279 -23.42 -2.37 -5.64
N ASN A 280 -24.57 -2.83 -5.16
CA ASN A 280 -25.47 -3.72 -5.93
C ASN A 280 -24.74 -4.95 -6.50
N GLY A 281 -23.84 -5.55 -5.72
CA GLY A 281 -23.08 -6.74 -6.11
C GLY A 281 -21.89 -6.49 -7.05
N THR A 282 -21.67 -5.23 -7.49
CA THR A 282 -20.55 -4.85 -8.35
C THR A 282 -19.49 -4.12 -7.56
N LYS A 283 -18.19 -4.40 -7.83
CA LYS A 283 -17.06 -3.67 -7.20
C LYS A 283 -17.25 -2.16 -7.40
N MET A 284 -17.09 -1.39 -6.34
CA MET A 284 -17.09 0.08 -6.44
C MET A 284 -15.85 0.55 -7.19
N GLY A 285 -16.03 1.42 -8.19
CA GLY A 285 -14.92 1.97 -8.96
C GLY A 285 -15.32 3.19 -9.78
N LYS A 286 -14.40 4.14 -9.97
CA LYS A 286 -14.63 5.37 -10.75
C LYS A 286 -15.06 5.07 -12.17
N SER A 287 -14.44 4.10 -12.82
CA SER A 287 -14.74 3.67 -14.19
C SER A 287 -16.14 3.07 -14.36
N LEU A 288 -16.77 2.62 -13.28
CA LEU A 288 -18.09 2.00 -13.28
C LEU A 288 -19.23 2.98 -12.94
N GLY A 289 -18.90 4.24 -12.62
CA GLY A 289 -19.89 5.26 -12.27
C GLY A 289 -20.63 5.00 -10.94
N ASN A 290 -20.19 4.04 -10.14
CA ASN A 290 -20.76 3.67 -8.84
C ASN A 290 -19.87 4.08 -7.67
N PHE A 291 -19.01 5.06 -7.87
CA PHE A 291 -18.05 5.58 -6.91
C PHE A 291 -18.73 6.58 -5.96
N ILE A 292 -18.53 6.42 -4.66
CA ILE A 292 -19.11 7.29 -3.63
C ILE A 292 -17.97 7.85 -2.77
N THR A 293 -17.81 9.17 -2.77
CA THR A 293 -16.90 9.87 -1.86
C THR A 293 -17.46 9.88 -0.43
N LEU A 294 -16.59 10.06 0.56
CA LEU A 294 -17.04 10.19 1.94
C LEU A 294 -17.81 11.50 2.16
N ASP A 295 -17.46 12.55 1.43
CA ASP A 295 -18.16 13.83 1.46
C ASP A 295 -19.61 13.69 0.99
N GLU A 296 -19.82 13.02 -0.15
CA GLU A 296 -21.17 12.69 -0.65
C GLU A 296 -21.91 11.76 0.32
N PHE A 297 -21.23 10.78 0.89
CA PHE A 297 -21.83 9.86 1.86
C PHE A 297 -22.32 10.60 3.11
N PHE A 298 -21.53 11.49 3.69
CA PHE A 298 -21.90 12.26 4.86
C PHE A 298 -23.03 13.24 4.55
N ASN A 299 -22.99 13.93 3.40
CA ASN A 299 -24.02 14.89 2.99
C ASN A 299 -25.32 14.22 2.58
N GLY A 300 -25.27 12.99 2.07
CA GLY A 300 -26.44 12.21 1.67
C GLY A 300 -27.00 11.27 2.74
N CYS A 301 -26.31 11.11 3.86
CA CYS A 301 -26.68 10.15 4.90
C CYS A 301 -27.82 10.67 5.78
N LEU A 302 -29.01 10.11 5.64
CA LEU A 302 -30.18 10.41 6.45
C LEU A 302 -30.09 9.96 7.92
N LEU A 303 -29.02 9.28 8.32
CA LEU A 303 -28.84 8.79 9.71
C LEU A 303 -28.85 9.92 10.74
N TYR A 304 -28.44 11.14 10.35
CA TYR A 304 -28.48 12.32 11.22
C TYR A 304 -29.77 13.14 11.13
N THR A 305 -30.65 12.83 10.16
CA THR A 305 -31.90 13.56 9.91
C THR A 305 -33.15 12.75 10.22
N SER A 306 -33.03 11.43 10.40
CA SER A 306 -34.14 10.60 10.84
C SER A 306 -34.10 10.43 12.37
N PRO A 307 -35.15 10.83 13.10
CA PRO A 307 -35.22 10.54 14.53
C PRO A 307 -35.13 9.03 14.76
N SER A 308 -34.28 8.63 15.70
CA SER A 308 -34.19 7.26 16.13
C SER A 308 -35.59 6.80 16.64
N PRO A 309 -36.03 5.56 16.36
CA PRO A 309 -37.24 5.03 17.01
C PRO A 309 -37.18 5.02 18.54
N ARG A 310 -36.02 5.32 19.13
CA ARG A 310 -35.84 5.49 20.57
C ARG A 310 -36.04 6.92 21.05
N ASP A 311 -36.11 7.88 20.14
CA ASP A 311 -36.29 9.32 20.45
C ASP A 311 -37.74 9.77 20.28
N SER A 312 -38.67 8.83 20.05
CA SER A 312 -40.12 9.04 19.96
C SER A 312 -40.86 8.46 21.14
#